data_ec8d344c7f0d1b2996d8040d60da4433
#
_entry.id   ec8d344c7f0d1b2996d8040d60da4433
#
_cell.length_a   1.000
_cell.length_b   1.000
_cell.length_c   1.000
_cell.angle_alpha   90.00
_cell.angle_beta   90.00
_cell.angle_gamma   90.00
#
_symmetry.space_group_name_H-M   'P 1'
#
loop_
_entity.id
_entity.type
_entity.pdbx_description
1 polymer ?
#
loop_
_entity_poly.entity_id
_entity_poly.type
_entity_poly.pdbx_seq_one_letter_code
_entity_poly.pdbx_strand_id
1 'polypeptide(L)'
;MSSIPTQNIYDDPKFFKAYSTLPRSQHGFDAAPEWPVLQEMVLKNNKSGHSGIENEHVLDLGCGYGWFTRWARENGAKYVKGMDVSTKMIERAKESEQDLREKGSIPPSYGTLCYEVGDIETVSFSASEIDSYDLVYSSLTYHYIEDFSKLLQQIRLCLKKGSPKDGSRKGGRLIFSVEHPICTAPVNPQPDWKVLPNEDGDGVGRKIWPLNSYSDEGPRVTSWLGVDGVRKYHRTVETYVTALLQNGYVLTGLKDWVPSEHDVEEHPEWKDERHRPYFLLISAEIHSDY
;
A
#
# COMPACT_ATOMS: atom_id res chain seq x y z
N MET A 1 -26.75 -3.37 12.05
CA MET A 1 -25.92 -4.59 11.97
C MET A 1 -24.64 -4.28 12.72
N SER A 2 -24.19 -5.13 13.65
CA SER A 2 -22.93 -4.91 14.34
C SER A 2 -21.81 -5.05 13.30
N SER A 3 -20.98 -4.02 13.16
CA SER A 3 -19.79 -4.09 12.30
C SER A 3 -18.90 -5.23 12.79
N ILE A 4 -18.41 -6.04 11.86
CA ILE A 4 -17.41 -7.07 12.20
C ILE A 4 -16.16 -6.30 12.67
N PRO A 5 -15.53 -6.66 13.79
CA PRO A 5 -14.34 -5.97 14.27
C PRO A 5 -13.23 -6.00 13.21
N THR A 6 -12.46 -4.92 13.13
CA THR A 6 -11.27 -4.85 12.28
C THR A 6 -10.31 -5.99 12.61
N GLN A 7 -9.84 -6.67 11.58
CA GLN A 7 -8.89 -7.75 11.76
C GLN A 7 -7.49 -7.19 12.10
N ASN A 8 -6.95 -7.63 13.23
CA ASN A 8 -5.54 -7.38 13.59
C ASN A 8 -4.77 -8.71 13.65
N ILE A 9 -4.56 -9.32 12.47
CA ILE A 9 -3.84 -10.59 12.37
C ILE A 9 -2.34 -10.44 12.69
N TYR A 10 -1.79 -9.23 12.53
CA TYR A 10 -0.37 -8.95 12.74
C TYR A 10 0.04 -8.97 14.22
N ASP A 11 -0.91 -8.90 15.16
CA ASP A 11 -0.63 -9.10 16.59
C ASP A 11 -0.75 -10.58 17.03
N ASP A 12 -1.20 -11.49 16.14
CA ASP A 12 -1.10 -12.92 16.40
C ASP A 12 0.38 -13.35 16.45
N PRO A 13 0.86 -14.02 17.53
CA PRO A 13 2.28 -14.35 17.70
C PRO A 13 2.82 -15.26 16.61
N LYS A 14 2.02 -16.22 16.12
CA LYS A 14 2.42 -17.18 15.08
C LYS A 14 2.55 -16.46 13.75
N PHE A 15 1.55 -15.63 13.43
CA PHE A 15 1.56 -14.82 12.20
C PHE A 15 2.73 -13.84 12.19
N PHE A 16 2.88 -13.05 13.26
CA PHE A 16 3.97 -12.06 13.38
C PHE A 16 5.36 -12.69 13.22
N LYS A 17 5.58 -13.85 13.85
CA LYS A 17 6.83 -14.60 13.70
C LYS A 17 7.08 -15.01 12.26
N ALA A 18 6.07 -15.57 11.58
CA ALA A 18 6.21 -15.97 10.18
C ALA A 18 6.37 -14.75 9.26
N TYR A 19 5.62 -13.66 9.50
CA TYR A 19 5.74 -12.42 8.75
C TYR A 19 7.12 -11.79 8.87
N SER A 20 7.73 -11.82 10.07
CA SER A 20 9.07 -11.27 10.30
C SER A 20 10.19 -11.97 9.52
N THR A 21 9.94 -13.19 9.00
CA THR A 21 10.91 -13.91 8.16
C THR A 21 10.78 -13.63 6.66
N LEU A 22 9.75 -12.90 6.25
CA LEU A 22 9.59 -12.54 4.83
C LEU A 22 10.72 -11.62 4.36
N PRO A 23 11.20 -11.77 3.12
CA PRO A 23 12.24 -10.90 2.57
C PRO A 23 11.92 -9.41 2.76
N ARG A 24 10.68 -8.98 2.47
CA ARG A 24 10.24 -7.59 2.65
C ARG A 24 10.34 -7.12 4.10
N SER A 25 10.06 -7.98 5.08
CA SER A 25 10.17 -7.64 6.49
C SER A 25 11.62 -7.48 6.95
N GLN A 26 12.56 -8.17 6.29
CA GLN A 26 13.98 -8.16 6.62
C GLN A 26 14.77 -7.09 5.85
N HIS A 27 14.47 -6.92 4.57
CA HIS A 27 15.24 -6.11 3.63
C HIS A 27 14.46 -4.88 3.13
N GLY A 28 13.21 -4.69 3.56
CA GLY A 28 12.41 -3.52 3.22
C GLY A 28 12.24 -3.36 1.72
N PHE A 29 12.64 -2.21 1.20
CA PHE A 29 12.48 -1.85 -0.20
C PHE A 29 13.31 -2.70 -1.17
N ASP A 30 14.46 -3.20 -0.75
CA ASP A 30 15.30 -4.08 -1.58
C ASP A 30 14.60 -5.40 -1.93
N ALA A 31 13.60 -5.78 -1.11
CA ALA A 31 12.76 -6.96 -1.35
C ALA A 31 11.31 -6.59 -1.71
N ALA A 32 11.06 -5.36 -2.15
CA ALA A 32 9.76 -4.87 -2.60
C ALA A 32 9.82 -4.53 -4.10
N PRO A 33 9.54 -5.51 -4.97
CA PRO A 33 9.78 -5.35 -6.42
C PRO A 33 8.96 -4.22 -7.06
N GLU A 34 7.82 -3.86 -6.48
CA GLU A 34 6.99 -2.74 -6.94
C GLU A 34 7.48 -1.37 -6.46
N TRP A 35 8.44 -1.34 -5.52
CA TRP A 35 8.89 -0.09 -4.90
C TRP A 35 9.46 0.93 -5.90
N PRO A 36 10.29 0.59 -6.90
CA PRO A 36 10.80 1.57 -7.85
C PRO A 36 9.69 2.35 -8.56
N VAL A 37 8.58 1.69 -8.89
CA VAL A 37 7.42 2.33 -9.52
C VAL A 37 6.66 3.21 -8.53
N LEU A 38 6.45 2.76 -7.31
CA LEU A 38 5.82 3.58 -6.25
C LEU A 38 6.68 4.79 -5.91
N GLN A 39 7.99 4.62 -5.83
CA GLN A 39 8.95 5.71 -5.61
C GLN A 39 8.84 6.75 -6.72
N GLU A 40 8.79 6.32 -7.99
CA GLU A 40 8.56 7.24 -9.11
C GLU A 40 7.24 8.00 -8.96
N MET A 41 6.14 7.32 -8.61
CA MET A 41 4.85 7.97 -8.37
C MET A 41 4.93 9.01 -7.25
N VAL A 42 5.65 8.70 -6.15
CA VAL A 42 5.87 9.62 -5.03
C VAL A 42 6.70 10.83 -5.47
N LEU A 43 7.77 10.62 -6.24
CA LEU A 43 8.72 11.66 -6.63
C LEU A 43 8.28 12.48 -7.86
N LYS A 44 7.37 11.96 -8.70
CA LYS A 44 6.98 12.52 -9.99
C LYS A 44 6.41 13.95 -9.95
N ASN A 45 6.05 14.44 -8.79
CA ASN A 45 5.32 15.71 -8.68
C ASN A 45 6.20 16.97 -8.65
N ASN A 46 7.40 16.90 -9.21
CA ASN A 46 8.41 17.93 -9.05
C ASN A 46 8.53 18.90 -10.24
N LYS A 47 7.71 19.98 -10.22
CA LYS A 47 7.92 21.12 -11.13
C LYS A 47 8.96 22.15 -10.60
N SER A 48 9.43 21.99 -9.35
CA SER A 48 10.28 22.99 -8.66
C SER A 48 11.76 22.62 -8.55
N GLY A 49 12.20 21.46 -9.11
CA GLY A 49 13.60 21.04 -9.03
C GLY A 49 14.07 20.49 -7.67
N HIS A 50 13.15 20.36 -6.69
CA HIS A 50 13.41 19.72 -5.39
C HIS A 50 12.99 18.24 -5.41
N SER A 51 13.38 17.44 -4.43
CA SER A 51 12.88 16.06 -4.32
C SER A 51 11.36 16.07 -4.09
N GLY A 52 10.64 15.12 -4.68
CA GLY A 52 9.18 15.16 -4.77
C GLY A 52 8.40 15.22 -3.45
N ILE A 53 9.06 15.07 -2.28
CA ILE A 53 8.46 15.12 -0.95
C ILE A 53 9.21 16.07 0.00
N GLU A 54 10.14 16.87 -0.52
CA GLU A 54 10.89 17.84 0.30
C GLU A 54 9.94 18.88 0.92
N ASN A 55 10.08 19.07 2.23
CA ASN A 55 9.22 19.94 3.06
C ASN A 55 7.74 19.53 3.15
N GLU A 56 7.36 18.36 2.63
CA GLU A 56 5.98 17.87 2.71
C GLU A 56 5.64 17.28 4.10
N HIS A 57 4.35 17.32 4.43
CA HIS A 57 3.75 16.54 5.50
C HIS A 57 3.17 15.26 4.92
N VAL A 58 3.61 14.13 5.42
CA VAL A 58 3.31 12.80 4.89
C VAL A 58 2.61 11.95 5.93
N LEU A 59 1.56 11.25 5.53
CA LEU A 59 0.84 10.26 6.32
C LEU A 59 0.99 8.88 5.67
N ASP A 60 1.49 7.90 6.43
CA ASP A 60 1.69 6.52 6.01
C ASP A 60 0.66 5.63 6.71
N LEU A 61 -0.37 5.19 6.00
CA LEU A 61 -1.48 4.38 6.52
C LEU A 61 -1.24 2.89 6.28
N GLY A 62 -1.14 2.12 7.37
CA GLY A 62 -0.66 0.74 7.35
C GLY A 62 0.86 0.70 7.23
N CYS A 63 1.55 1.49 8.03
CA CYS A 63 3.00 1.71 7.89
C CYS A 63 3.86 0.48 8.24
N GLY A 64 3.30 -0.55 8.88
CA GLY A 64 4.01 -1.76 9.29
C GLY A 64 5.28 -1.42 10.09
N TYR A 65 6.42 -1.91 9.66
CA TYR A 65 7.74 -1.65 10.27
C TYR A 65 8.30 -0.24 9.97
N GLY A 66 7.52 0.64 9.32
CA GLY A 66 7.89 2.03 9.08
C GLY A 66 8.96 2.24 8.00
N TRP A 67 9.09 1.34 7.04
CA TRP A 67 10.05 1.49 5.94
C TRP A 67 9.82 2.78 5.15
N PHE A 68 8.59 2.99 4.66
CA PHE A 68 8.26 4.20 3.92
C PHE A 68 8.30 5.45 4.81
N THR A 69 7.84 5.35 6.04
CA THR A 69 7.83 6.46 7.01
C THR A 69 9.24 7.03 7.22
N ARG A 70 10.26 6.14 7.42
CA ARG A 70 11.66 6.55 7.56
C ARG A 70 12.23 7.07 6.25
N TRP A 71 11.99 6.36 5.14
CA TRP A 71 12.45 6.80 3.82
C TRP A 71 11.93 8.19 3.46
N ALA A 72 10.65 8.49 3.71
CA ALA A 72 10.07 9.78 3.43
C ALA A 72 10.77 10.91 4.21
N ARG A 73 11.06 10.71 5.51
CA ARG A 73 11.84 11.66 6.29
C ARG A 73 13.26 11.84 5.75
N GLU A 74 13.94 10.76 5.40
CA GLU A 74 15.30 10.76 4.85
C GLU A 74 15.38 11.46 3.50
N ASN A 75 14.26 11.47 2.75
CA ASN A 75 14.14 12.18 1.49
C ASN A 75 13.54 13.60 1.62
N GLY A 76 13.59 14.18 2.82
CA GLY A 76 13.33 15.60 3.04
C GLY A 76 11.91 15.94 3.48
N ALA A 77 11.03 14.99 3.74
CA ALA A 77 9.72 15.30 4.33
C ALA A 77 9.89 16.00 5.67
N LYS A 78 9.14 17.09 5.87
CA LYS A 78 9.20 17.92 7.08
C LYS A 78 8.55 17.22 8.28
N TYR A 79 7.48 16.49 8.04
CA TYR A 79 6.74 15.76 9.05
C TYR A 79 6.23 14.45 8.44
N VAL A 80 6.44 13.35 9.14
CA VAL A 80 5.92 12.04 8.71
C VAL A 80 5.22 11.37 9.89
N LYS A 81 3.97 10.96 9.69
CA LYS A 81 3.20 10.15 10.64
C LYS A 81 2.96 8.77 10.04
N GLY A 82 3.41 7.73 10.73
CA GLY A 82 3.07 6.34 10.41
C GLY A 82 1.96 5.83 11.34
N MET A 83 0.94 5.20 10.77
CA MET A 83 -0.16 4.58 11.52
C MET A 83 -0.33 3.13 11.10
N ASP A 84 -0.50 2.24 12.08
CA ASP A 84 -0.82 0.82 11.85
C ASP A 84 -1.73 0.30 12.96
N VAL A 85 -2.61 -0.66 12.63
CA VAL A 85 -3.52 -1.28 13.60
C VAL A 85 -2.77 -2.18 14.58
N SER A 86 -1.62 -2.70 14.19
CA SER A 86 -0.84 -3.64 14.98
C SER A 86 0.11 -2.92 15.95
N THR A 87 -0.05 -3.20 17.23
CA THR A 87 0.86 -2.75 18.27
C THR A 87 2.27 -3.26 18.03
N LYS A 88 2.43 -4.53 17.65
CA LYS A 88 3.74 -5.14 17.36
C LYS A 88 4.46 -4.49 16.18
N MET A 89 3.72 -4.13 15.12
CA MET A 89 4.28 -3.41 14.00
C MET A 89 4.82 -2.05 14.42
N ILE A 90 4.04 -1.29 15.18
CA ILE A 90 4.43 0.02 15.68
C ILE A 90 5.59 -0.05 16.68
N GLU A 91 5.62 -1.05 17.56
CA GLU A 91 6.76 -1.29 18.46
C GLU A 91 8.03 -1.54 17.65
N ARG A 92 7.97 -2.40 16.63
CA ARG A 92 9.11 -2.70 15.75
C ARG A 92 9.57 -1.47 14.96
N ALA A 93 8.63 -0.65 14.48
CA ALA A 93 8.95 0.62 13.80
C ALA A 93 9.68 1.60 14.71
N LYS A 94 9.23 1.72 15.98
CA LYS A 94 9.86 2.57 17.02
C LYS A 94 11.23 2.06 17.42
N GLU A 95 11.41 0.74 17.61
CA GLU A 95 12.72 0.12 17.88
C GLU A 95 13.72 0.45 16.76
N SER A 96 13.32 0.27 15.50
CA SER A 96 14.18 0.56 14.35
C SER A 96 14.57 2.05 14.29
N GLU A 97 13.67 2.95 14.64
CA GLU A 97 13.94 4.39 14.71
C GLU A 97 14.91 4.72 15.88
N GLN A 98 14.72 4.07 17.03
CA GLN A 98 15.60 4.23 18.18
C GLN A 98 17.01 3.75 17.86
N ASP A 99 17.17 2.59 17.23
CA ASP A 99 18.47 2.07 16.81
C ASP A 99 19.23 3.05 15.90
N LEU A 100 18.52 3.70 14.96
CA LEU A 100 19.12 4.72 14.09
C LEU A 100 19.56 5.98 14.88
N ARG A 101 18.79 6.40 15.88
CA ARG A 101 19.14 7.52 16.77
C ARG A 101 20.39 7.23 17.60
N GLU A 102 20.44 6.04 18.19
CA GLU A 102 21.57 5.61 19.03
C GLU A 102 22.87 5.48 18.23
N LYS A 103 22.76 5.07 16.96
CA LYS A 103 23.90 5.04 16.01
C LYS A 103 24.30 6.41 15.48
N GLY A 104 23.57 7.48 15.83
CA GLY A 104 23.82 8.81 15.27
C GLY A 104 23.54 8.93 13.78
N SER A 105 22.73 8.03 13.23
CA SER A 105 22.43 7.96 11.78
C SER A 105 21.33 8.96 11.36
N ILE A 106 20.76 9.72 12.29
CA ILE A 106 19.70 10.70 12.01
C ILE A 106 20.26 12.12 12.11
N PRO A 107 20.49 12.81 10.99
CA PRO A 107 20.95 14.19 11.00
C PRO A 107 19.92 15.12 11.67
N PRO A 108 20.38 16.18 12.37
CA PRO A 108 19.48 17.18 12.97
C PRO A 108 18.59 17.93 11.96
N SER A 109 18.98 17.93 10.68
CA SER A 109 18.21 18.54 9.58
C SER A 109 17.01 17.72 9.12
N TYR A 110 16.89 16.45 9.55
CA TYR A 110 15.76 15.62 9.19
C TYR A 110 14.47 16.08 9.86
N GLY A 111 13.36 15.92 9.13
CA GLY A 111 12.04 16.24 9.65
C GLY A 111 11.60 15.38 10.83
N THR A 112 10.48 15.75 11.41
CA THR A 112 9.88 15.03 12.54
C THR A 112 9.18 13.75 12.03
N LEU A 113 9.36 12.67 12.78
CA LEU A 113 8.70 11.38 12.51
C LEU A 113 8.00 10.90 13.78
N CYS A 114 6.76 10.41 13.65
CA CYS A 114 6.03 9.76 14.74
C CYS A 114 5.30 8.50 14.26
N TYR A 115 5.07 7.58 15.20
CA TYR A 115 4.32 6.35 14.98
C TYR A 115 3.15 6.25 15.97
N GLU A 116 1.99 5.87 15.45
CA GLU A 116 0.75 5.74 16.22
C GLU A 116 0.07 4.39 15.93
N VAL A 117 -0.41 3.72 16.98
CA VAL A 117 -1.33 2.60 16.82
C VAL A 117 -2.72 3.14 16.51
N GLY A 118 -3.27 2.78 15.36
CA GLY A 118 -4.57 3.28 14.94
C GLY A 118 -5.22 2.39 13.88
N ASP A 119 -6.53 2.25 13.97
CA ASP A 119 -7.33 1.49 13.03
C ASP A 119 -7.81 2.39 11.90
N ILE A 120 -7.28 2.17 10.70
CA ILE A 120 -7.64 2.95 9.51
C ILE A 120 -9.06 2.69 9.00
N GLU A 121 -9.71 1.59 9.40
CA GLU A 121 -11.13 1.33 9.11
C GLU A 121 -12.06 2.33 9.83
N THR A 122 -11.62 2.82 10.98
CA THR A 122 -12.39 3.74 11.83
C THR A 122 -11.68 5.09 12.01
N VAL A 123 -10.63 5.34 11.24
CA VAL A 123 -9.83 6.57 11.37
C VAL A 123 -10.70 7.81 11.25
N SER A 124 -10.43 8.77 12.12
CA SER A 124 -10.93 10.14 12.05
C SER A 124 -9.81 11.09 12.40
N PHE A 125 -9.73 12.19 11.67
CA PHE A 125 -8.66 13.16 11.87
C PHE A 125 -9.10 14.30 12.79
N SER A 126 -8.21 14.72 13.68
CA SER A 126 -8.41 15.89 14.52
C SER A 126 -8.44 17.18 13.71
N ALA A 127 -8.94 18.27 14.31
CA ALA A 127 -8.99 19.58 13.65
C ALA A 127 -7.61 20.06 13.14
N SER A 128 -6.52 19.66 13.81
CA SER A 128 -5.15 20.00 13.40
C SER A 128 -4.62 19.14 12.24
N GLU A 129 -5.26 18.03 11.95
CA GLU A 129 -4.89 17.12 10.86
C GLU A 129 -5.72 17.36 9.59
N ILE A 130 -6.82 18.10 9.69
CA ILE A 130 -7.61 18.50 8.51
C ILE A 130 -6.79 19.45 7.64
N ASP A 131 -6.81 19.24 6.31
CA ASP A 131 -6.08 20.06 5.32
C ASP A 131 -4.57 20.22 5.63
N SER A 132 -3.93 19.17 6.15
CA SER A 132 -2.56 19.24 6.70
C SER A 132 -1.53 18.40 5.95
N TYR A 133 -1.93 17.34 5.26
CA TYR A 133 -1.01 16.43 4.59
C TYR A 133 -0.89 16.71 3.09
N ASP A 134 0.34 16.73 2.59
CA ASP A 134 0.65 16.86 1.17
C ASP A 134 0.56 15.51 0.45
N LEU A 135 0.88 14.42 1.19
CA LEU A 135 0.86 13.05 0.69
C LEU A 135 0.27 12.11 1.73
N VAL A 136 -0.69 11.28 1.31
CA VAL A 136 -1.06 10.05 2.01
C VAL A 136 -0.53 8.88 1.19
N TYR A 137 0.22 8.02 1.83
CA TYR A 137 0.78 6.80 1.26
C TYR A 137 0.24 5.56 1.96
N SER A 138 0.12 4.45 1.23
CA SER A 138 -0.23 3.16 1.81
C SER A 138 0.28 2.03 0.91
N SER A 139 0.94 1.04 1.47
CA SER A 139 1.40 -0.13 0.72
C SER A 139 0.75 -1.39 1.23
N LEU A 140 0.07 -2.12 0.32
CA LEU A 140 -0.51 -3.44 0.56
C LEU A 140 -1.45 -3.52 1.79
N THR A 141 -2.24 -2.47 2.03
CA THR A 141 -3.12 -2.36 3.20
C THR A 141 -4.60 -2.27 2.83
N TYR A 142 -4.97 -1.52 1.80
CA TYR A 142 -6.39 -1.18 1.56
C TYR A 142 -7.26 -2.36 1.10
N HIS A 143 -6.69 -3.47 0.70
CA HIS A 143 -7.44 -4.69 0.44
C HIS A 143 -7.94 -5.39 1.72
N TYR A 144 -7.49 -4.96 2.90
CA TYR A 144 -8.05 -5.39 4.20
C TYR A 144 -9.25 -4.55 4.65
N ILE A 145 -9.54 -3.41 4.03
CA ILE A 145 -10.56 -2.45 4.45
C ILE A 145 -11.92 -2.81 3.84
N GLU A 146 -12.95 -2.93 4.66
CA GLU A 146 -14.32 -3.24 4.22
C GLU A 146 -14.95 -2.05 3.51
N ASP A 147 -14.96 -0.88 4.13
CA ASP A 147 -15.54 0.34 3.55
C ASP A 147 -14.46 1.27 2.97
N PHE A 148 -13.98 0.91 1.78
CA PHE A 148 -12.94 1.69 1.10
C PHE A 148 -13.42 3.12 0.76
N SER A 149 -14.71 3.30 0.43
CA SER A 149 -15.24 4.64 0.13
C SER A 149 -15.23 5.56 1.34
N LYS A 150 -15.61 5.04 2.52
CA LYS A 150 -15.53 5.78 3.77
C LYS A 150 -14.09 6.18 4.11
N LEU A 151 -13.13 5.26 3.92
CA LEU A 151 -11.71 5.56 4.10
C LEU A 151 -11.26 6.70 3.17
N LEU A 152 -11.63 6.66 1.89
CA LEU A 152 -11.31 7.71 0.93
C LEU A 152 -11.86 9.09 1.35
N GLN A 153 -13.09 9.13 1.90
CA GLN A 153 -13.67 10.36 2.44
C GLN A 153 -12.84 10.92 3.59
N GLN A 154 -12.38 10.07 4.52
CA GLN A 154 -11.53 10.50 5.63
C GLN A 154 -10.16 11.00 5.10
N ILE A 155 -9.52 10.26 4.22
CA ILE A 155 -8.24 10.67 3.61
C ILE A 155 -8.39 12.03 2.92
N ARG A 156 -9.50 12.25 2.19
CA ARG A 156 -9.76 13.54 1.53
C ARG A 156 -9.83 14.71 2.52
N LEU A 157 -10.35 14.51 3.72
CA LEU A 157 -10.41 15.56 4.74
C LEU A 157 -9.03 15.98 5.23
N CYS A 158 -8.10 15.04 5.39
CA CYS A 158 -6.76 15.34 5.90
C CYS A 158 -5.79 15.83 4.82
N LEU A 159 -6.04 15.54 3.55
CA LEU A 159 -5.24 16.03 2.43
C LEU A 159 -5.42 17.53 2.23
N LYS A 160 -4.32 18.21 1.92
CA LYS A 160 -4.31 19.65 1.60
C LYS A 160 -5.14 19.96 0.37
N LYS A 161 -6.04 20.91 0.50
CA LYS A 161 -6.83 21.41 -0.64
C LYS A 161 -5.95 22.25 -1.55
N GLY A 162 -6.07 22.05 -2.85
CA GLY A 162 -5.43 22.89 -3.86
C GLY A 162 -6.01 24.31 -3.85
N SER A 163 -5.30 25.28 -4.44
CA SER A 163 -5.81 26.64 -4.66
C SER A 163 -6.58 26.70 -5.98
N PRO A 164 -7.89 27.05 -5.96
CA PRO A 164 -8.71 27.03 -7.17
C PRO A 164 -8.38 28.17 -8.16
N LYS A 165 -7.83 29.28 -7.71
CA LYS A 165 -7.83 30.53 -8.47
C LYS A 165 -6.52 30.87 -9.19
N ASP A 166 -5.41 30.38 -8.71
CA ASP A 166 -4.09 30.77 -9.24
C ASP A 166 -3.11 29.60 -9.40
N GLY A 167 -3.53 28.37 -9.05
CA GLY A 167 -2.67 27.19 -9.11
C GLY A 167 -1.45 27.26 -8.17
N SER A 168 -1.42 28.22 -7.24
CA SER A 168 -0.29 28.47 -6.34
C SER A 168 -0.07 27.32 -5.33
N ARG A 169 -1.13 26.58 -5.00
CA ARG A 169 -1.10 25.42 -4.13
C ARG A 169 -1.70 24.21 -4.84
N LYS A 170 -0.91 23.15 -4.98
CA LYS A 170 -1.42 21.85 -5.46
C LYS A 170 -2.26 21.19 -4.38
N GLY A 171 -3.24 20.39 -4.81
CA GLY A 171 -3.97 19.47 -3.94
C GLY A 171 -3.06 18.36 -3.40
N GLY A 172 -3.42 17.84 -2.25
CA GLY A 172 -2.73 16.69 -1.67
C GLY A 172 -2.93 15.43 -2.52
N ARG A 173 -2.00 14.50 -2.38
CA ARG A 173 -1.90 13.28 -3.18
C ARG A 173 -2.18 12.04 -2.35
N LEU A 174 -2.79 11.05 -2.97
CA LEU A 174 -2.95 9.70 -2.43
C LEU A 174 -2.22 8.72 -3.34
N ILE A 175 -1.28 7.95 -2.79
CA ILE A 175 -0.54 6.92 -3.52
C ILE A 175 -0.62 5.63 -2.72
N PHE A 176 -1.07 4.55 -3.36
CA PHE A 176 -1.19 3.27 -2.67
C PHE A 176 -1.01 2.07 -3.59
N SER A 177 -0.70 0.94 -2.98
CA SER A 177 -0.72 -0.36 -3.62
C SER A 177 -1.68 -1.31 -2.90
N VAL A 178 -2.25 -2.22 -3.68
CA VAL A 178 -3.04 -3.35 -3.16
C VAL A 178 -2.62 -4.63 -3.87
N GLU A 179 -2.94 -5.78 -3.29
CA GLU A 179 -2.91 -7.02 -4.08
C GLU A 179 -3.80 -6.84 -5.31
N HIS A 180 -3.30 -7.25 -6.47
CA HIS A 180 -4.05 -7.08 -7.71
C HIS A 180 -5.38 -7.84 -7.64
N PRO A 181 -6.50 -7.28 -8.15
CA PRO A 181 -7.79 -7.94 -8.18
C PRO A 181 -7.79 -9.36 -8.76
N ILE A 182 -6.92 -9.64 -9.74
CA ILE A 182 -6.72 -10.99 -10.27
C ILE A 182 -6.30 -11.98 -9.16
N CYS A 183 -5.51 -11.54 -8.18
CA CYS A 183 -5.02 -12.36 -7.08
C CYS A 183 -6.07 -12.56 -6.00
N THR A 184 -6.92 -11.56 -5.76
CA THR A 184 -7.94 -11.62 -4.71
C THR A 184 -9.27 -12.19 -5.18
N ALA A 185 -9.54 -12.25 -6.49
CA ALA A 185 -10.81 -12.72 -7.04
C ALA A 185 -11.12 -14.20 -6.76
N PRO A 186 -10.20 -15.16 -6.99
CA PRO A 186 -10.55 -16.58 -7.02
C PRO A 186 -11.10 -17.09 -5.67
N VAL A 187 -12.21 -17.83 -5.75
CA VAL A 187 -12.87 -18.45 -4.59
C VAL A 187 -12.88 -19.98 -4.72
N ASN A 188 -13.20 -20.49 -5.89
CA ASN A 188 -13.25 -21.93 -6.14
C ASN A 188 -12.79 -22.23 -7.57
N PRO A 189 -11.62 -22.83 -7.80
CA PRO A 189 -10.62 -23.15 -6.76
C PRO A 189 -10.07 -21.89 -6.07
N GLN A 190 -9.50 -22.07 -4.90
CA GLN A 190 -8.76 -21.03 -4.17
C GLN A 190 -7.61 -20.47 -5.04
N PRO A 191 -7.17 -19.22 -4.78
CA PRO A 191 -6.10 -18.60 -5.56
C PRO A 191 -4.78 -19.37 -5.43
N ASP A 192 -4.47 -20.14 -6.46
CA ASP A 192 -3.25 -20.92 -6.59
C ASP A 192 -2.97 -21.23 -8.07
N TRP A 193 -1.70 -21.42 -8.41
CA TRP A 193 -1.31 -21.85 -9.74
C TRP A 193 -1.74 -23.29 -10.02
N LYS A 194 -2.20 -23.55 -11.24
CA LYS A 194 -2.52 -24.89 -11.73
C LYS A 194 -1.61 -25.25 -12.89
N VAL A 195 -1.21 -26.50 -12.95
CA VAL A 195 -0.45 -27.05 -14.07
C VAL A 195 -1.38 -27.91 -14.90
N LEU A 196 -1.64 -27.50 -16.14
CA LEU A 196 -2.40 -28.29 -17.11
C LEU A 196 -1.44 -29.26 -17.83
N PRO A 197 -1.83 -30.54 -18.07
CA PRO A 197 -1.05 -31.45 -18.90
C PRO A 197 -0.82 -30.85 -20.30
N ASN A 198 0.31 -31.16 -20.92
CA ASN A 198 0.51 -30.86 -22.33
C ASN A 198 -0.42 -31.76 -23.18
N GLU A 199 -0.94 -31.19 -24.25
CA GLU A 199 -1.81 -31.93 -25.19
C GLU A 199 -1.10 -33.14 -25.81
N ASP A 200 0.23 -33.05 -25.98
CA ASP A 200 1.06 -34.11 -26.59
C ASP A 200 1.65 -35.11 -25.55
N GLY A 201 1.33 -34.97 -24.27
CA GLY A 201 1.78 -35.88 -23.22
C GLY A 201 3.25 -35.86 -22.88
N ASP A 202 4.06 -35.04 -23.55
CA ASP A 202 5.51 -34.88 -23.35
C ASP A 202 5.86 -33.54 -22.75
N GLY A 203 6.48 -33.52 -21.57
CA GLY A 203 7.14 -32.35 -21.00
C GLY A 203 6.41 -31.69 -19.82
N VAL A 204 6.91 -30.52 -19.43
CA VAL A 204 6.37 -29.72 -18.32
C VAL A 204 5.04 -29.11 -18.74
N GLY A 205 3.96 -29.41 -18.02
CA GLY A 205 2.64 -28.88 -18.27
C GLY A 205 2.60 -27.33 -18.21
N ARG A 206 1.62 -26.74 -18.91
CA ARG A 206 1.44 -25.27 -18.91
C ARG A 206 0.87 -24.79 -17.58
N LYS A 207 1.55 -23.87 -16.95
CA LYS A 207 1.10 -23.20 -15.73
C LYS A 207 0.05 -22.16 -16.09
N ILE A 208 -1.07 -22.15 -15.39
CA ILE A 208 -2.16 -21.19 -15.56
C ILE A 208 -2.60 -20.63 -14.22
N TRP A 209 -3.15 -19.42 -14.25
CA TRP A 209 -3.87 -18.83 -13.13
C TRP A 209 -5.37 -19.01 -13.32
N PRO A 210 -6.07 -19.76 -12.45
CA PRO A 210 -7.51 -20.06 -12.62
C PRO A 210 -8.37 -18.89 -12.13
N LEU A 211 -8.47 -17.84 -12.93
CA LEU A 211 -9.30 -16.70 -12.58
C LEU A 211 -10.79 -17.10 -12.58
N ASN A 212 -11.45 -16.84 -11.45
CA ASN A 212 -12.90 -16.95 -11.30
C ASN A 212 -13.42 -15.87 -10.35
N SER A 213 -14.74 -15.67 -10.30
CA SER A 213 -15.41 -14.74 -9.38
C SER A 213 -14.86 -13.30 -9.39
N TYR A 214 -14.35 -12.83 -10.52
CA TYR A 214 -13.77 -11.49 -10.64
C TYR A 214 -14.81 -10.37 -10.42
N SER A 215 -16.04 -10.58 -10.87
CA SER A 215 -17.13 -9.62 -10.71
C SER A 215 -17.92 -9.81 -9.40
N ASP A 216 -17.62 -10.86 -8.64
CA ASP A 216 -18.27 -11.16 -7.37
C ASP A 216 -17.44 -10.53 -6.25
N GLU A 217 -17.65 -9.25 -6.00
CA GLU A 217 -16.91 -8.51 -4.97
C GLU A 217 -17.31 -8.89 -3.54
N GLY A 218 -16.47 -8.54 -2.58
CA GLY A 218 -16.74 -8.73 -1.16
C GLY A 218 -15.66 -9.52 -0.41
N PRO A 219 -15.97 -10.06 0.76
CA PRO A 219 -14.99 -10.69 1.63
C PRO A 219 -14.40 -11.96 1.00
N ARG A 220 -13.11 -12.13 1.22
CA ARG A 220 -12.32 -13.34 0.94
C ARG A 220 -11.63 -13.78 2.22
N VAL A 221 -11.80 -15.03 2.58
CA VAL A 221 -11.15 -15.61 3.76
C VAL A 221 -10.16 -16.67 3.27
N THR A 222 -8.91 -16.47 3.57
CA THR A 222 -7.81 -17.33 3.09
C THR A 222 -6.92 -17.77 4.25
N SER A 223 -6.02 -18.70 3.97
CA SER A 223 -4.90 -19.03 4.85
C SER A 223 -3.64 -18.33 4.34
N TRP A 224 -2.92 -17.67 5.22
CA TRP A 224 -1.65 -17.04 4.88
C TRP A 224 -0.65 -17.20 6.01
N LEU A 225 0.61 -17.49 5.68
CA LEU A 225 1.70 -17.73 6.64
C LEU A 225 1.35 -18.79 7.70
N GLY A 226 0.58 -19.80 7.32
CA GLY A 226 0.16 -20.89 8.22
C GLY A 226 -0.88 -20.46 9.26
N VAL A 227 -1.57 -19.34 9.07
CA VAL A 227 -2.69 -18.88 9.87
C VAL A 227 -3.94 -18.80 9.00
N ASP A 228 -5.02 -19.42 9.44
CA ASP A 228 -6.32 -19.42 8.78
C ASP A 228 -7.14 -18.19 9.15
N GLY A 229 -8.15 -17.89 8.34
CA GLY A 229 -9.09 -16.82 8.65
C GLY A 229 -8.59 -15.42 8.28
N VAL A 230 -7.54 -15.31 7.48
CA VAL A 230 -7.08 -14.00 6.97
C VAL A 230 -8.11 -13.45 6.02
N ARG A 231 -8.76 -12.36 6.43
CA ARG A 231 -9.84 -11.71 5.68
C ARG A 231 -9.30 -10.57 4.84
N LYS A 232 -9.67 -10.58 3.56
CA LYS A 232 -9.44 -9.51 2.60
C LYS A 232 -10.77 -9.15 1.92
N TYR A 233 -10.84 -8.01 1.28
CA TYR A 233 -12.00 -7.59 0.51
C TYR A 233 -11.61 -7.45 -0.95
N HIS A 234 -12.13 -8.36 -1.76
CA HIS A 234 -11.96 -8.30 -3.21
C HIS A 234 -12.78 -7.15 -3.79
N ARG A 235 -12.13 -6.34 -4.62
CA ARG A 235 -12.73 -5.31 -5.47
C ARG A 235 -12.12 -5.41 -6.86
N THR A 236 -12.91 -5.12 -7.88
CA THR A 236 -12.39 -5.00 -9.24
C THR A 236 -11.53 -3.75 -9.40
N VAL A 237 -10.72 -3.67 -10.46
CA VAL A 237 -10.01 -2.43 -10.84
C VAL A 237 -11.01 -1.29 -11.04
N GLU A 238 -12.16 -1.57 -11.69
CA GLU A 238 -13.25 -0.62 -11.89
C GLU A 238 -13.73 -0.01 -10.56
N THR A 239 -13.97 -0.83 -9.55
CA THR A 239 -14.45 -0.38 -8.24
C THR A 239 -13.41 0.49 -7.53
N TYR A 240 -12.11 0.16 -7.57
CA TYR A 240 -11.07 1.03 -7.02
C TYR A 240 -11.06 2.40 -7.70
N VAL A 241 -11.10 2.43 -9.04
CA VAL A 241 -11.08 3.69 -9.82
C VAL A 241 -12.37 4.48 -9.60
N THR A 242 -13.53 3.83 -9.67
CA THR A 242 -14.83 4.49 -9.48
C THR A 242 -14.97 5.09 -8.09
N ALA A 243 -14.53 4.36 -7.04
CA ALA A 243 -14.55 4.88 -5.68
C ALA A 243 -13.69 6.16 -5.54
N LEU A 244 -12.51 6.21 -6.15
CA LEU A 244 -11.69 7.42 -6.18
C LEU A 244 -12.43 8.59 -6.84
N LEU A 245 -12.94 8.38 -8.07
CA LEU A 245 -13.64 9.43 -8.83
C LEU A 245 -14.88 9.95 -8.08
N GLN A 246 -15.68 9.05 -7.51
CA GLN A 246 -16.88 9.42 -6.75
C GLN A 246 -16.60 10.18 -5.46
N ASN A 247 -15.40 9.99 -4.88
CA ASN A 247 -14.95 10.72 -3.70
C ASN A 247 -14.11 11.97 -4.05
N GLY A 248 -14.16 12.44 -5.32
CA GLY A 248 -13.55 13.69 -5.76
C GLY A 248 -12.03 13.66 -5.91
N TYR A 249 -11.48 12.49 -6.22
CA TYR A 249 -10.09 12.34 -6.61
C TYR A 249 -9.97 12.34 -8.14
N VAL A 250 -8.84 12.83 -8.63
CA VAL A 250 -8.43 12.73 -10.03
C VAL A 250 -7.31 11.70 -10.11
N LEU A 251 -7.50 10.67 -10.93
CA LEU A 251 -6.50 9.62 -11.14
C LEU A 251 -5.29 10.21 -11.88
N THR A 252 -4.09 10.04 -11.33
CA THR A 252 -2.83 10.52 -11.91
C THR A 252 -1.91 9.39 -12.35
N GLY A 253 -2.16 8.18 -11.88
CA GLY A 253 -1.46 6.96 -12.30
C GLY A 253 -2.22 5.70 -11.94
N LEU A 254 -2.14 4.72 -12.83
CA LEU A 254 -2.68 3.37 -12.64
C LEU A 254 -1.70 2.40 -13.30
N LYS A 255 -1.24 1.40 -12.54
CA LYS A 255 -0.25 0.45 -13.03
C LYS A 255 -0.55 -0.96 -12.51
N ASP A 256 -0.75 -1.89 -13.42
CA ASP A 256 -0.60 -3.32 -13.13
C ASP A 256 0.90 -3.60 -13.03
N TRP A 257 1.38 -3.95 -11.84
CA TRP A 257 2.79 -4.25 -11.69
C TRP A 257 3.09 -5.66 -12.22
N VAL A 258 4.02 -5.71 -13.13
CA VAL A 258 4.62 -6.96 -13.63
C VAL A 258 6.14 -6.79 -13.68
N PRO A 259 6.93 -7.84 -13.40
CA PRO A 259 8.38 -7.75 -13.50
C PRO A 259 8.81 -7.49 -14.96
N SER A 260 9.85 -6.69 -15.15
CA SER A 260 10.50 -6.51 -16.44
C SER A 260 11.25 -7.79 -16.87
N GLU A 261 11.78 -7.82 -18.07
CA GLU A 261 12.66 -8.92 -18.51
C GLU A 261 13.93 -8.99 -17.65
N HIS A 262 14.50 -7.83 -17.34
CA HIS A 262 15.66 -7.73 -16.45
C HIS A 262 15.36 -8.23 -15.02
N ASP A 263 14.21 -7.87 -14.46
CA ASP A 263 13.80 -8.38 -13.15
C ASP A 263 13.69 -9.91 -13.14
N VAL A 264 13.21 -10.52 -14.25
CA VAL A 264 13.12 -11.97 -14.37
C VAL A 264 14.49 -12.63 -14.58
N GLU A 265 15.45 -11.94 -15.19
CA GLU A 265 16.84 -12.42 -15.29
C GLU A 265 17.50 -12.48 -13.92
N GLU A 266 17.29 -11.47 -13.07
CA GLU A 266 17.82 -11.43 -11.69
C GLU A 266 17.02 -12.30 -10.73
N HIS A 267 15.71 -12.42 -10.94
CA HIS A 267 14.73 -13.14 -10.11
C HIS A 267 13.89 -14.11 -10.96
N PRO A 268 14.47 -15.25 -11.40
CA PRO A 268 13.76 -16.20 -12.27
C PRO A 268 12.43 -16.74 -11.70
N GLU A 269 12.29 -16.74 -10.36
CA GLU A 269 11.06 -17.11 -9.66
C GLU A 269 9.89 -16.16 -9.94
N TRP A 270 10.14 -14.93 -10.40
CA TRP A 270 9.08 -13.97 -10.76
C TRP A 270 8.56 -14.12 -12.18
N LYS A 271 9.05 -15.07 -12.97
CA LYS A 271 8.65 -15.28 -14.37
C LYS A 271 7.14 -15.42 -14.54
N ASP A 272 6.48 -16.13 -13.63
CA ASP A 272 5.05 -16.35 -13.69
C ASP A 272 4.24 -15.08 -13.41
N GLU A 273 4.80 -14.11 -12.68
CA GLU A 273 4.16 -12.83 -12.38
C GLU A 273 4.03 -11.92 -13.63
N ARG A 274 4.75 -12.21 -14.71
CA ARG A 274 4.50 -11.57 -16.01
C ARG A 274 3.17 -12.01 -16.64
N HIS A 275 2.67 -13.17 -16.25
CA HIS A 275 1.38 -13.69 -16.70
C HIS A 275 0.21 -13.23 -15.81
N ARG A 276 0.50 -12.94 -14.55
CA ARG A 276 -0.47 -12.53 -13.53
C ARG A 276 0.11 -11.36 -12.73
N PRO A 277 -0.27 -10.10 -13.01
CA PRO A 277 0.17 -8.98 -12.20
C PRO A 277 -0.21 -9.21 -10.72
N TYR A 278 0.79 -9.04 -9.83
CA TYR A 278 0.60 -9.31 -8.40
C TYR A 278 0.11 -8.10 -7.63
N PHE A 279 0.51 -6.90 -8.06
CA PHE A 279 0.14 -5.64 -7.41
C PHE A 279 -0.58 -4.70 -8.38
N LEU A 280 -1.56 -3.98 -7.86
CA LEU A 280 -2.17 -2.83 -8.49
C LEU A 280 -1.66 -1.58 -7.77
N LEU A 281 -1.02 -0.66 -8.50
CA LEU A 281 -0.47 0.58 -7.98
C LEU A 281 -1.32 1.75 -8.49
N ILE A 282 -1.72 2.63 -7.59
CA ILE A 282 -2.63 3.74 -7.90
C ILE A 282 -2.07 5.04 -7.32
N SER A 283 -2.09 6.09 -8.12
CA SER A 283 -1.89 7.46 -7.66
C SER A 283 -3.06 8.34 -8.06
N ALA A 284 -3.46 9.21 -7.15
CA ALA A 284 -4.54 10.17 -7.34
C ALA A 284 -4.24 11.46 -6.57
N GLU A 285 -4.89 12.55 -6.95
CA GLU A 285 -4.82 13.85 -6.26
C GLU A 285 -6.22 14.41 -6.05
N ILE A 286 -6.38 15.25 -5.04
CA ILE A 286 -7.63 15.97 -4.84
C ILE A 286 -7.63 17.28 -5.64
N HIS A 287 -8.75 17.56 -6.28
CA HIS A 287 -8.96 18.83 -6.99
C HIS A 287 -9.72 19.81 -6.11
N SER A 288 -9.43 21.11 -6.29
CA SER A 288 -10.04 22.18 -5.50
C SER A 288 -11.52 22.43 -5.77
N ASP A 289 -12.04 21.92 -6.87
CA ASP A 289 -13.37 22.27 -7.39
C ASP A 289 -14.48 21.24 -7.06
N TYR A 290 -14.20 20.26 -6.16
CA TYR A 290 -15.17 19.26 -5.70
C TYR A 290 -15.36 19.29 -4.19
#